data_8d6522f5ac8f4d3075f1ec114070d776
#
_entry.id   8d6522f5ac8f4d3075f1ec114070d776
#
_cell.length_a   1.000
_cell.length_b   1.000
_cell.length_c   1.000
_cell.angle_alpha   90.00
_cell.angle_beta   90.00
_cell.angle_gamma   90.00
#
_symmetry.space_group_name_H-M   'P 1'
#
loop_
_entity.id
_entity.type
_entity.pdbx_description
1 polymer ?
#
loop_
_entity_poly.entity_id
_entity_poly.type
_entity_poly.pdbx_seq_one_letter_code
_entity_poly.pdbx_strand_id
1 'polypeptide(L)'
;GLADERIIVQAIADGLHLHPDTLRIAALCKGAKGMALISDSMEAAGMPDGQYDLGGQAVFVKNGEARLADGVIAGSTLVLHRAIHNMITLAKMPPETVIPMATSTPADSVGAKGYGRIEPGACGVLTLMDAGWNLAGVTA
;
A
#
# COMPACT_ATOMS: atom_id res chain seq x y z
N GLY A 1 15.60 -2.60 11.19
CA GLY A 1 14.67 -1.53 10.77
C GLY A 1 13.52 -1.32 11.75
N LEU A 2 12.89 -2.40 12.28
CA LEU A 2 11.67 -2.26 13.12
C LEU A 2 11.94 -1.58 14.47
N ALA A 3 13.10 -1.76 15.07
CA ALA A 3 13.46 -1.18 16.37
C ALA A 3 14.10 0.21 16.27
N ASP A 4 14.42 0.71 15.09
CA ASP A 4 15.05 2.03 14.91
C ASP A 4 13.98 3.05 14.49
N GLU A 5 13.65 3.99 15.38
CA GLU A 5 12.63 5.01 15.15
C GLU A 5 12.96 5.99 14.01
N ARG A 6 14.24 6.11 13.63
CA ARG A 6 14.69 6.99 12.53
C ARG A 6 14.35 6.45 11.15
N ILE A 7 14.04 5.15 11.05
CA ILE A 7 13.77 4.45 9.79
C ILE A 7 12.27 4.37 9.58
N ILE A 8 11.78 4.85 8.44
CA ILE A 8 10.43 4.56 7.94
C ILE A 8 10.53 3.29 7.12
N VAL A 9 9.83 2.23 7.54
CA VAL A 9 9.76 0.98 6.78
C VAL A 9 8.68 1.08 5.72
N GLN A 10 8.92 0.48 4.55
CA GLN A 10 7.92 0.36 3.50
C GLN A 10 7.33 -1.06 3.52
N ALA A 11 6.03 -1.19 3.26
CA ALA A 11 5.37 -2.49 3.23
C ALA A 11 4.34 -2.60 2.11
N ILE A 12 4.37 -3.73 1.41
CA ILE A 12 3.39 -4.15 0.41
C ILE A 12 2.32 -4.96 1.16
N ALA A 13 1.13 -4.36 1.34
CA ALA A 13 0.05 -4.96 2.11
C ALA A 13 -0.97 -5.68 1.20
N ASP A 14 -0.49 -6.57 0.34
CA ASP A 14 -1.32 -7.37 -0.56
C ASP A 14 -1.75 -8.73 0.05
N GLY A 15 -1.10 -9.18 1.12
CA GLY A 15 -1.31 -10.48 1.75
C GLY A 15 -0.56 -11.62 1.08
N LEU A 16 0.25 -11.33 0.05
CA LEU A 16 1.09 -12.28 -0.69
C LEU A 16 2.56 -12.14 -0.31
N HIS A 17 3.10 -10.91 -0.35
CA HIS A 17 4.48 -10.62 0.03
C HIS A 17 4.71 -10.82 1.53
N LEU A 18 3.74 -10.39 2.34
CA LEU A 18 3.79 -10.49 3.79
C LEU A 18 2.48 -11.06 4.34
N HIS A 19 2.60 -12.03 5.25
CA HIS A 19 1.44 -12.51 5.99
C HIS A 19 0.79 -11.36 6.78
N PRO A 20 -0.55 -11.30 6.93
CA PRO A 20 -1.23 -10.25 7.68
C PRO A 20 -0.70 -10.05 9.11
N ASP A 21 -0.32 -11.13 9.81
CA ASP A 21 0.27 -11.02 11.15
C ASP A 21 1.64 -10.34 11.14
N THR A 22 2.45 -10.57 10.10
CA THR A 22 3.75 -9.87 9.92
C THR A 22 3.53 -8.38 9.69
N LEU A 23 2.57 -8.02 8.85
CA LEU A 23 2.14 -6.63 8.63
C LEU A 23 1.68 -5.98 9.94
N ARG A 24 0.87 -6.71 10.73
CA ARG A 24 0.40 -6.24 12.04
C ARG A 24 1.55 -6.00 13.01
N ILE A 25 2.49 -6.95 13.13
CA ILE A 25 3.67 -6.81 14.02
C ILE A 25 4.49 -5.60 13.60
N ALA A 26 4.78 -5.44 12.30
CA ALA A 26 5.52 -4.29 11.79
C ALA A 26 4.81 -2.97 12.11
N ALA A 27 3.49 -2.91 11.91
CA ALA A 27 2.68 -1.73 12.21
C ALA A 27 2.64 -1.41 13.71
N LEU A 28 2.56 -2.42 14.59
CA LEU A 28 2.61 -2.22 16.04
C LEU A 28 3.99 -1.72 16.51
N CYS A 29 5.08 -2.20 15.90
CA CYS A 29 6.44 -1.74 16.22
C CYS A 29 6.69 -0.31 15.75
N LYS A 30 6.19 0.06 14.58
CA LYS A 30 6.54 1.33 13.91
C LYS A 30 5.53 2.45 14.13
N GLY A 31 4.29 2.10 14.44
CA GLY A 31 3.20 3.05 14.51
C GLY A 31 2.90 3.73 13.17
N ALA A 32 1.94 4.64 13.19
CA ALA A 32 1.47 5.35 12.00
C ALA A 32 2.56 6.15 11.27
N LYS A 33 3.56 6.69 12.01
CA LYS A 33 4.62 7.56 11.47
C LYS A 33 5.87 6.82 11.03
N GLY A 34 6.04 5.56 11.42
CA GLY A 34 7.24 4.79 11.14
C GLY A 34 7.07 3.75 10.03
N MET A 35 5.86 3.64 9.44
CA MET A 35 5.57 2.70 8.36
C MET A 35 4.81 3.38 7.23
N ALA A 36 5.26 3.21 6.00
CA ALA A 36 4.59 3.66 4.78
C ALA A 36 4.07 2.47 3.99
N LEU A 37 2.81 2.52 3.57
CA LEU A 37 2.26 1.54 2.64
C LEU A 37 2.69 1.90 1.22
N ILE A 38 3.15 0.92 0.49
CA ILE A 38 3.49 1.03 -0.93
C ILE A 38 2.73 -0.01 -1.73
N SER A 39 2.52 0.24 -3.00
CA SER A 39 1.92 -0.73 -3.91
C SER A 39 2.96 -1.66 -4.54
N ASP A 40 4.14 -1.13 -4.86
CA ASP A 40 5.15 -1.83 -5.67
C ASP A 40 4.54 -2.38 -6.97
N SER A 41 3.61 -1.61 -7.55
CA SER A 41 2.82 -2.04 -8.70
C SER A 41 3.66 -2.11 -9.96
N MET A 42 3.47 -3.19 -10.71
CA MET A 42 3.92 -3.31 -12.08
C MET A 42 2.81 -2.92 -13.08
N GLU A 43 3.08 -2.94 -14.38
CA GLU A 43 2.16 -2.47 -15.42
C GLU A 43 0.78 -3.17 -15.44
N ALA A 44 0.69 -4.37 -14.86
CA ALA A 44 -0.57 -5.13 -14.78
C ALA A 44 -1.52 -4.65 -13.68
N ALA A 45 -1.15 -3.65 -12.87
CA ALA A 45 -2.02 -3.15 -11.82
C ALA A 45 -3.31 -2.54 -12.41
N GLY A 46 -4.46 -3.07 -12.01
CA GLY A 46 -5.76 -2.68 -12.55
C GLY A 46 -6.10 -3.29 -13.91
N MET A 47 -5.26 -4.16 -14.45
CA MET A 47 -5.48 -4.87 -15.71
C MET A 47 -6.02 -6.29 -15.44
N PRO A 48 -6.64 -6.97 -16.45
CA PRO A 48 -7.09 -8.35 -16.30
C PRO A 48 -5.91 -9.33 -16.14
N ASP A 49 -6.21 -10.55 -15.73
CA ASP A 49 -5.24 -11.65 -15.74
C ASP A 49 -4.66 -11.84 -17.14
N GLY A 50 -3.36 -12.14 -17.24
CA GLY A 50 -2.67 -12.26 -18.53
C GLY A 50 -1.15 -12.28 -18.39
N GLN A 51 -0.47 -12.17 -19.54
CA GLN A 51 0.98 -12.05 -19.60
C GLN A 51 1.36 -10.59 -19.80
N TYR A 52 2.35 -10.14 -19.02
CA TYR A 52 2.88 -8.78 -18.99
C TYR A 52 4.40 -8.80 -19.03
N ASP A 53 5.03 -7.64 -19.07
CA ASP A 53 6.48 -7.48 -19.04
C ASP A 53 6.92 -6.76 -17.76
N LEU A 54 8.05 -7.18 -17.20
CA LEU A 54 8.72 -6.47 -16.13
C LEU A 54 10.22 -6.42 -16.41
N GLY A 55 10.65 -5.31 -17.02
CA GLY A 55 12.07 -5.12 -17.35
C GLY A 55 12.63 -6.12 -18.34
N GLY A 56 11.83 -6.57 -19.32
CA GLY A 56 12.21 -7.59 -20.32
C GLY A 56 11.97 -9.02 -19.88
N GLN A 57 11.34 -9.24 -18.72
CA GLN A 57 10.98 -10.58 -18.25
C GLN A 57 9.47 -10.77 -18.34
N ALA A 58 9.04 -11.93 -18.87
CA ALA A 58 7.63 -12.28 -18.93
C ALA A 58 7.09 -12.56 -17.50
N VAL A 59 6.03 -11.86 -17.12
CA VAL A 59 5.30 -12.03 -15.86
C VAL A 59 3.89 -12.51 -16.17
N PHE A 60 3.45 -13.53 -15.46
CA PHE A 60 2.11 -14.10 -15.58
C PHE A 60 1.26 -13.67 -14.40
N VAL A 61 0.16 -12.96 -14.69
CA VAL A 61 -0.81 -12.54 -13.68
C VAL A 61 -1.97 -13.53 -13.70
N LYS A 62 -2.25 -14.10 -12.53
CA LYS A 62 -3.39 -14.99 -12.31
C LYS A 62 -4.01 -14.72 -10.95
N ASN A 63 -5.31 -14.46 -10.92
CA ASN A 63 -6.05 -14.07 -9.70
C ASN A 63 -5.42 -12.88 -8.97
N GLY A 64 -4.84 -11.93 -9.72
CA GLY A 64 -4.15 -10.76 -9.18
C GLY A 64 -2.75 -11.03 -8.63
N GLU A 65 -2.19 -12.25 -8.74
CA GLU A 65 -0.82 -12.55 -8.37
C GLU A 65 0.10 -12.47 -9.59
N ALA A 66 1.14 -11.64 -9.53
CA ALA A 66 2.15 -11.49 -10.56
C ALA A 66 3.35 -12.38 -10.27
N ARG A 67 3.65 -13.34 -11.16
CA ARG A 67 4.75 -14.31 -10.98
C ARG A 67 5.54 -14.51 -12.27
N LEU A 68 6.84 -14.75 -12.12
CA LEU A 68 7.68 -15.28 -13.21
C LEU A 68 7.30 -16.71 -13.55
N ALA A 69 7.83 -17.23 -14.66
CA ALA A 69 7.59 -18.59 -15.12
C ALA A 69 8.03 -19.68 -14.10
N ASP A 70 9.01 -19.40 -13.27
CA ASP A 70 9.50 -20.26 -12.18
C ASP A 70 8.67 -20.13 -10.88
N GLY A 71 7.63 -19.28 -10.87
CA GLY A 71 6.74 -19.07 -9.73
C GLY A 71 7.18 -18.01 -8.73
N VAL A 72 8.32 -17.36 -8.93
CA VAL A 72 8.79 -16.25 -8.08
C VAL A 72 7.87 -15.06 -8.24
N ILE A 73 7.50 -14.38 -7.14
CA ILE A 73 6.70 -13.15 -7.16
C ILE A 73 7.51 -12.06 -7.88
N ALA A 74 6.86 -11.34 -8.78
CA ALA A 74 7.48 -10.34 -9.64
C ALA A 74 6.68 -9.04 -9.64
N GLY A 75 7.01 -8.13 -8.72
CA GLY A 75 6.23 -6.94 -8.46
C GLY A 75 4.85 -7.25 -7.89
N SER A 76 3.96 -6.29 -7.94
CA SER A 76 2.60 -6.44 -7.42
C SER A 76 1.56 -5.92 -8.41
N THR A 77 0.31 -6.33 -8.24
CA THR A 77 -0.87 -5.73 -8.88
C THR A 77 -1.67 -4.89 -7.88
N LEU A 78 -1.13 -4.70 -6.67
CA LEU A 78 -1.78 -3.98 -5.59
C LEU A 78 -1.99 -2.51 -5.95
N VAL A 79 -3.18 -1.99 -5.70
CA VAL A 79 -3.47 -0.56 -5.71
C VAL A 79 -3.56 -0.04 -4.27
N LEU A 80 -3.13 1.20 -4.02
CA LEU A 80 -2.88 1.68 -2.65
C LEU A 80 -4.14 1.68 -1.75
N HIS A 81 -5.32 1.99 -2.29
CA HIS A 81 -6.56 1.90 -1.50
C HIS A 81 -6.84 0.45 -1.04
N ARG A 82 -6.41 -0.55 -1.81
CA ARG A 82 -6.52 -1.96 -1.42
C ARG A 82 -5.53 -2.32 -0.32
N ALA A 83 -4.35 -1.71 -0.30
CA ALA A 83 -3.42 -1.84 0.83
C ALA A 83 -4.04 -1.36 2.14
N ILE A 84 -4.73 -0.20 2.13
CA ILE A 84 -5.49 0.31 3.28
C ILE A 84 -6.55 -0.70 3.72
N HIS A 85 -7.39 -1.17 2.78
CA HIS A 85 -8.42 -2.18 3.05
C HIS A 85 -7.82 -3.43 3.73
N ASN A 86 -6.73 -3.97 3.18
CA ASN A 86 -6.09 -5.19 3.70
C ASN A 86 -5.50 -4.98 5.11
N MET A 87 -4.86 -3.84 5.37
CA MET A 87 -4.36 -3.52 6.70
C MET A 87 -5.47 -3.46 7.74
N ILE A 88 -6.63 -2.91 7.39
CA ILE A 88 -7.77 -2.81 8.31
C ILE A 88 -8.47 -4.16 8.46
N THR A 89 -8.76 -4.85 7.35
CA THR A 89 -9.60 -6.05 7.35
C THR A 89 -8.83 -7.35 7.62
N LEU A 90 -7.61 -7.48 7.11
CA LEU A 90 -6.79 -8.69 7.27
C LEU A 90 -5.82 -8.57 8.45
N ALA A 91 -5.01 -7.50 8.51
CA ALA A 91 -4.07 -7.26 9.59
C ALA A 91 -4.75 -6.72 10.87
N LYS A 92 -6.05 -6.39 10.83
CA LYS A 92 -6.85 -5.91 11.98
C LYS A 92 -6.25 -4.68 12.65
N MET A 93 -5.70 -3.78 11.85
CA MET A 93 -5.18 -2.51 12.35
C MET A 93 -6.28 -1.43 12.35
N PRO A 94 -6.30 -0.53 13.34
CA PRO A 94 -7.30 0.52 13.39
C PRO A 94 -7.08 1.55 12.27
N PRO A 95 -8.17 2.09 11.65
CA PRO A 95 -8.09 3.02 10.52
C PRO A 95 -7.26 4.26 10.80
N GLU A 96 -7.34 4.82 12.00
CA GLU A 96 -6.58 6.00 12.43
C GLU A 96 -5.06 5.78 12.44
N THR A 97 -4.63 4.52 12.50
CA THR A 97 -3.22 4.13 12.37
C THR A 97 -2.85 3.89 10.90
N VAL A 98 -3.76 3.28 10.13
CA VAL A 98 -3.49 2.86 8.74
C VAL A 98 -3.52 4.03 7.77
N ILE A 99 -4.49 4.94 7.90
CA ILE A 99 -4.65 6.07 6.96
C ILE A 99 -3.38 6.91 6.87
N PRO A 100 -2.73 7.34 7.98
CA PRO A 100 -1.46 8.05 7.88
C PRO A 100 -0.36 7.29 7.17
N MET A 101 -0.31 5.95 7.27
CA MET A 101 0.68 5.11 6.58
C MET A 101 0.58 5.19 5.06
N ALA A 102 -0.59 5.54 4.51
CA ALA A 102 -0.82 5.68 3.07
C ALA A 102 -0.92 7.15 2.62
N THR A 103 -0.82 8.11 3.53
CA THR A 103 -1.05 9.53 3.25
C THR A 103 0.08 10.41 3.80
N SER A 104 0.00 10.84 5.04
CA SER A 104 0.96 11.79 5.62
C SER A 104 2.36 11.21 5.80
N THR A 105 2.48 9.95 6.18
CA THR A 105 3.79 9.33 6.43
C THR A 105 4.65 9.21 5.16
N PRO A 106 4.14 8.68 4.02
CA PRO A 106 4.91 8.71 2.79
C PRO A 106 5.18 10.14 2.28
N ALA A 107 4.23 11.08 2.42
CA ALA A 107 4.45 12.47 2.06
C ALA A 107 5.59 13.11 2.87
N ASP A 108 5.61 12.90 4.18
CA ASP A 108 6.67 13.39 5.07
C ASP A 108 8.03 12.76 4.73
N SER A 109 8.06 11.47 4.39
CA SER A 109 9.31 10.75 4.07
C SER A 109 10.06 11.33 2.88
N VAL A 110 9.34 11.97 1.95
CA VAL A 110 9.91 12.62 0.76
C VAL A 110 9.86 14.16 0.83
N GLY A 111 9.44 14.72 1.97
CA GLY A 111 9.34 16.18 2.15
C GLY A 111 8.24 16.85 1.33
N ALA A 112 7.20 16.13 0.91
CA ALA A 112 6.06 16.64 0.15
C ALA A 112 5.11 17.42 1.08
N LYS A 113 5.39 18.70 1.29
CA LYS A 113 4.58 19.58 2.12
C LYS A 113 3.20 19.81 1.52
N GLY A 114 2.16 19.87 2.35
CA GLY A 114 0.77 20.12 1.92
C GLY A 114 0.06 18.89 1.33
N TYR A 115 0.64 17.71 1.41
CA TYR A 115 0.03 16.46 0.98
C TYR A 115 -0.26 15.52 2.16
N GLY A 116 -1.23 14.63 1.97
CA GLY A 116 -1.57 13.57 2.91
C GLY A 116 -2.27 14.04 4.19
N ARG A 117 -2.80 15.26 4.21
CA ARG A 117 -3.48 15.89 5.36
C ARG A 117 -4.73 16.63 4.91
N ILE A 118 -5.71 16.70 5.82
CA ILE A 118 -6.89 17.56 5.67
C ILE A 118 -6.69 18.74 6.61
N GLU A 119 -6.10 19.81 6.08
CA GLU A 119 -5.83 21.04 6.83
C GLU A 119 -5.88 22.27 5.89
N PRO A 120 -6.13 23.49 6.40
CA PRO A 120 -6.14 24.69 5.57
C PRO A 120 -4.81 24.87 4.81
N GLY A 121 -4.90 25.05 3.49
CA GLY A 121 -3.73 25.23 2.62
C GLY A 121 -3.10 23.93 2.10
N ALA A 122 -3.60 22.76 2.51
CA ALA A 122 -3.19 21.48 1.93
C ALA A 122 -3.85 21.22 0.57
N CYS A 123 -3.30 20.27 -0.19
CA CYS A 123 -3.88 19.80 -1.44
C CYS A 123 -5.28 19.19 -1.19
N GLY A 124 -6.28 19.68 -1.91
CA GLY A 124 -7.68 19.31 -1.70
C GLY A 124 -8.15 18.01 -2.36
N VAL A 125 -7.25 17.26 -2.99
CA VAL A 125 -7.60 15.96 -3.59
C VAL A 125 -7.78 14.91 -2.50
N LEU A 126 -8.97 14.33 -2.39
CA LEU A 126 -9.33 13.37 -1.37
C LEU A 126 -9.73 12.03 -1.99
N THR A 127 -9.31 10.94 -1.38
CA THR A 127 -9.81 9.60 -1.68
C THR A 127 -10.95 9.28 -0.72
N LEU A 128 -12.12 8.95 -1.27
CA LEU A 128 -13.31 8.59 -0.51
C LEU A 128 -13.42 7.06 -0.43
N MET A 129 -13.64 6.54 0.76
CA MET A 129 -13.84 5.12 1.01
C MET A 129 -15.22 4.88 1.66
N ASP A 130 -15.87 3.77 1.31
CA ASP A 130 -17.13 3.37 1.93
C ASP A 130 -16.91 2.76 3.34
N ALA A 131 -18.02 2.37 4.00
CA ALA A 131 -17.97 1.75 5.32
C ALA A 131 -17.24 0.38 5.34
N GLY A 132 -17.11 -0.29 4.18
CA GLY A 132 -16.35 -1.52 4.00
C GLY A 132 -14.88 -1.30 3.60
N TRP A 133 -14.41 -0.04 3.62
CA TRP A 133 -13.07 0.36 3.20
C TRP A 133 -12.76 0.08 1.72
N ASN A 134 -13.77 0.14 0.86
CA ASN A 134 -13.58 0.09 -0.59
C ASN A 134 -13.56 1.51 -1.16
N LEU A 135 -12.88 1.67 -2.30
CA LEU A 135 -12.85 2.95 -3.01
C LEU A 135 -14.26 3.34 -3.46
N ALA A 136 -14.74 4.48 -2.97
CA ALA A 136 -16.03 5.08 -3.38
C ALA A 136 -15.85 6.18 -4.42
N GLY A 137 -14.70 6.88 -4.42
CA GLY A 137 -14.41 7.93 -5.37
C GLY A 137 -13.14 8.71 -5.02
N VAL A 138 -12.81 9.66 -5.90
CA VAL A 138 -11.73 10.64 -5.71
C VAL A 138 -12.30 12.02 -6.02
N THR A 139 -12.02 13.01 -5.17
CA THR A 139 -12.34 14.42 -5.48
C THR A 139 -11.26 15.00 -6.39
N ALA A 140 -11.62 15.97 -7.19
CA ALA A 140 -10.70 16.76 -8.01
C ALA A 140 -10.59 18.19 -7.47
#